data_233ee393f2cae12964961bf905f5e44c
#
_entry.id   233ee393f2cae12964961bf905f5e44c
#
_cell.length_a   1.000
_cell.length_b   1.000
_cell.length_c   1.000
_cell.angle_alpha   90.00
_cell.angle_beta   90.00
_cell.angle_gamma   90.00
#
_symmetry.space_group_name_H-M   'P 1'
#
loop_
_entity.id
_entity.type
_entity.pdbx_description
1 polymer ?
#
loop_
_entity_poly.entity_id
_entity_poly.type
_entity_poly.pdbx_seq_one_letter_code
_entity_poly.pdbx_strand_id
1 'polypeptide(L)'
;MNISELWRFPVKGLRGELLKEVAITPNAPFPLDRRFALAHGKSGITYESPKWALKTEFHMLMHNLDECLTELTPHFDETSRLLTILRNGVEEARTFVDDPRGQEEINRYFKRLLSKTDSTIGPQFVQALDFQFGNIEEPVISLINLASVRQLSETIGKHIDVARFRGNIIIDGASPWEERDWVNRIVTINDATFIVVDETIRCGATLVNPDSCERDLNIPKFLQQNYGHMFCGVYLIAKQEGIISPDASISVSN
;
A
#
# COMPACT_ATOMS: atom_id res chain seq x y z
N MET A 1 22.24 -7.13 4.25
CA MET A 1 20.96 -6.44 4.07
C MET A 1 19.98 -6.99 5.10
N ASN A 2 19.10 -6.17 5.61
CA ASN A 2 18.08 -6.57 6.58
C ASN A 2 16.76 -5.81 6.34
N ILE A 3 15.67 -6.34 6.90
CA ILE A 3 14.40 -5.60 6.96
C ILE A 3 14.55 -4.47 7.97
N SER A 4 14.25 -3.23 7.54
CA SER A 4 14.16 -2.07 8.43
C SER A 4 12.75 -1.94 9.03
N GLU A 5 11.73 -2.10 8.18
CA GLU A 5 10.33 -1.93 8.59
C GLU A 5 9.43 -2.87 7.79
N LEU A 6 8.31 -3.28 8.42
CA LEU A 6 7.22 -3.99 7.77
C LEU A 6 5.95 -3.14 7.87
N TRP A 7 5.31 -2.92 6.73
CA TRP A 7 4.10 -2.11 6.63
C TRP A 7 2.95 -2.88 6.01
N ARG A 8 1.77 -2.65 6.52
CA ARG A 8 0.51 -3.12 5.96
C ARG A 8 -0.44 -1.95 5.74
N PHE A 9 -1.18 -1.96 4.64
CA PHE A 9 -2.15 -0.93 4.27
C PHE A 9 -3.53 -1.58 4.11
N PRO A 10 -4.29 -1.81 5.19
CA PRO A 10 -5.52 -2.58 5.13
C PRO A 10 -6.56 -2.02 4.15
N VAL A 11 -6.64 -0.69 4.05
CA VAL A 11 -7.55 0.00 3.12
C VAL A 11 -6.76 0.75 2.05
N LYS A 12 -7.08 0.51 0.78
CA LYS A 12 -6.47 1.22 -0.35
C LYS A 12 -6.65 2.73 -0.19
N GLY A 13 -5.56 3.49 -0.29
CA GLY A 13 -5.57 4.95 -0.15
C GLY A 13 -5.35 5.48 1.28
N LEU A 14 -5.68 4.73 2.33
CA LEU A 14 -5.50 5.14 3.72
C LEU A 14 -4.08 4.90 4.23
N ARG A 15 -3.74 5.42 5.41
CA ARG A 15 -2.45 5.16 6.08
C ARG A 15 -2.21 3.67 6.28
N GLY A 16 -0.93 3.31 6.39
CA GLY A 16 -0.50 1.98 6.79
C GLY A 16 -0.29 1.86 8.30
N GLU A 17 -0.06 0.65 8.72
CA GLU A 17 0.35 0.28 10.07
C GLU A 17 1.67 -0.47 10.04
N LEU A 18 2.52 -0.22 11.03
CA LEU A 18 3.78 -0.95 11.24
C LEU A 18 3.47 -2.31 11.87
N LEU A 19 4.19 -3.34 11.41
CA LEU A 19 4.05 -4.69 11.91
C LEU A 19 5.36 -5.14 12.59
N LYS A 20 5.22 -5.94 13.64
CA LYS A 20 6.35 -6.56 14.34
C LYS A 20 6.81 -7.83 13.66
N GLU A 21 5.89 -8.54 13.04
CA GLU A 21 6.15 -9.77 12.28
C GLU A 21 5.00 -10.06 11.31
N VAL A 22 5.25 -10.87 10.32
CA VAL A 22 4.25 -11.32 9.34
C VAL A 22 4.52 -12.77 8.94
N ALA A 23 3.48 -13.60 8.97
CA ALA A 23 3.49 -14.92 8.38
C ALA A 23 3.22 -14.81 6.86
N ILE A 24 4.14 -15.30 6.06
CA ILE A 24 4.05 -15.30 4.60
C ILE A 24 3.49 -16.63 4.12
N THR A 25 2.54 -16.57 3.19
CA THR A 25 1.93 -17.72 2.54
C THR A 25 2.29 -17.72 1.05
N PRO A 26 2.72 -18.85 0.48
CA PRO A 26 3.08 -18.94 -0.93
C PRO A 26 1.92 -18.57 -1.86
N ASN A 27 2.24 -17.77 -2.89
CA ASN A 27 1.31 -17.27 -3.91
C ASN A 27 0.07 -16.54 -3.35
N ALA A 28 0.14 -16.07 -2.11
CA ALA A 28 -0.89 -15.24 -1.49
C ALA A 28 -0.43 -13.78 -1.39
N PRO A 29 -1.36 -12.82 -1.34
CA PRO A 29 -1.01 -11.43 -1.07
C PRO A 29 -0.45 -11.26 0.35
N PHE A 30 0.21 -10.14 0.60
CA PHE A 30 0.63 -9.78 1.96
C PHE A 30 -0.60 -9.72 2.88
N PRO A 31 -0.58 -10.39 4.04
CA PRO A 31 -1.77 -10.55 4.88
C PRO A 31 -2.49 -9.23 5.18
N LEU A 32 -3.79 -9.16 4.87
CA LEU A 32 -4.67 -8.01 5.02
C LEU A 32 -4.26 -6.74 4.23
N ASP A 33 -3.20 -6.78 3.46
CA ASP A 33 -2.78 -5.62 2.68
C ASP A 33 -3.78 -5.35 1.54
N ARG A 34 -4.28 -4.10 1.44
CA ARG A 34 -5.33 -3.69 0.49
C ARG A 34 -6.53 -4.68 0.46
N ARG A 35 -6.86 -5.22 1.64
CA ARG A 35 -8.04 -6.07 1.84
C ARG A 35 -9.33 -5.31 1.57
N PHE A 36 -9.31 -4.01 1.81
CA PHE A 36 -10.44 -3.11 1.62
C PHE A 36 -10.10 -1.98 0.65
N ALA A 37 -11.13 -1.44 0.00
CA ALA A 37 -11.02 -0.27 -0.86
C ALA A 37 -12.31 0.56 -0.84
N LEU A 38 -12.21 1.79 -1.35
CA LEU A 38 -13.34 2.69 -1.59
C LEU A 38 -13.54 2.77 -3.09
N ALA A 39 -14.45 1.96 -3.62
CA ALA A 39 -14.79 1.98 -5.04
C ALA A 39 -15.63 3.22 -5.36
N HIS A 40 -15.41 3.83 -6.54
CA HIS A 40 -16.27 4.91 -7.00
C HIS A 40 -17.69 4.41 -7.21
N GLY A 41 -18.70 5.19 -6.82
CA GLY A 41 -20.09 4.77 -6.88
C GLY A 41 -20.59 4.37 -8.27
N LYS A 42 -19.89 4.79 -9.33
CA LYS A 42 -20.20 4.42 -10.73
C LYS A 42 -19.40 3.22 -11.24
N SER A 43 -18.50 2.66 -10.46
CA SER A 43 -17.62 1.55 -10.89
C SER A 43 -18.36 0.21 -11.09
N GLY A 44 -19.54 0.06 -10.48
CA GLY A 44 -20.26 -1.21 -10.42
C GLY A 44 -19.60 -2.26 -9.51
N ILE A 45 -18.61 -1.85 -8.69
CA ILE A 45 -17.97 -2.70 -7.68
C ILE A 45 -18.72 -2.45 -6.37
N THR A 46 -19.30 -3.51 -5.80
CA THR A 46 -20.06 -3.44 -4.55
C THR A 46 -19.53 -4.44 -3.55
N TYR A 47 -20.01 -4.35 -2.32
CA TYR A 47 -19.63 -5.31 -1.29
C TYR A 47 -20.04 -6.75 -1.64
N GLU A 48 -21.22 -6.93 -2.27
CA GLU A 48 -21.75 -8.24 -2.68
C GLU A 48 -21.07 -8.78 -3.95
N SER A 49 -20.44 -7.91 -4.74
CA SER A 49 -19.75 -8.26 -5.98
C SER A 49 -18.36 -7.60 -6.04
N PRO A 50 -17.46 -7.95 -5.12
CA PRO A 50 -16.10 -7.44 -5.14
C PRO A 50 -15.33 -8.08 -6.30
N LYS A 51 -14.57 -7.26 -7.01
CA LYS A 51 -13.67 -7.72 -8.09
C LYS A 51 -12.45 -6.83 -8.15
N TRP A 52 -11.34 -7.42 -8.60
CA TRP A 52 -10.19 -6.61 -8.96
C TRP A 52 -10.54 -5.67 -10.12
N ALA A 53 -10.02 -4.47 -10.08
CA ALA A 53 -10.19 -3.48 -11.12
C ALA A 53 -9.03 -2.50 -11.15
N LEU A 54 -8.90 -1.75 -12.22
CA LEU A 54 -7.88 -0.72 -12.34
C LEU A 54 -8.00 0.31 -11.21
N LYS A 55 -6.87 0.85 -10.81
CA LYS A 55 -6.77 1.85 -9.75
C LYS A 55 -7.66 3.08 -9.92
N THR A 56 -8.05 3.38 -11.16
CA THR A 56 -8.98 4.47 -11.51
C THR A 56 -10.42 4.25 -11.04
N GLU A 57 -10.77 3.01 -10.69
CA GLU A 57 -12.09 2.66 -10.17
C GLU A 57 -12.24 2.90 -8.66
N PHE A 58 -11.18 3.35 -8.00
CA PHE A 58 -11.13 3.52 -6.55
C PHE A 58 -10.69 4.93 -6.16
N HIS A 59 -11.22 5.41 -5.03
CA HIS A 59 -10.66 6.56 -4.33
C HIS A 59 -9.26 6.23 -3.83
N MET A 60 -8.29 7.04 -4.18
CA MET A 60 -6.90 6.84 -3.81
C MET A 60 -6.08 8.12 -4.00
N LEU A 61 -4.88 8.14 -3.40
CA LEU A 61 -3.98 9.31 -3.38
C LEU A 61 -3.49 9.79 -4.77
N MET A 62 -3.74 9.04 -5.82
CA MET A 62 -3.43 9.46 -7.19
C MET A 62 -4.41 10.53 -7.69
N HIS A 63 -5.64 10.51 -7.21
CA HIS A 63 -6.67 11.47 -7.62
C HIS A 63 -6.57 12.76 -6.81
N ASN A 64 -6.84 13.88 -7.45
CA ASN A 64 -6.94 15.17 -6.76
C ASN A 64 -8.15 15.14 -5.81
N LEU A 65 -8.01 15.77 -4.66
CA LEU A 65 -9.00 15.88 -3.59
C LEU A 65 -9.20 14.61 -2.73
N ASP A 66 -8.44 13.54 -2.98
CA ASP A 66 -8.43 12.34 -2.13
C ASP A 66 -7.27 12.37 -1.11
N GLU A 67 -6.52 13.46 -1.03
CA GLU A 67 -5.36 13.62 -0.14
C GLU A 67 -5.72 13.43 1.34
N CYS A 68 -6.92 13.81 1.73
CA CYS A 68 -7.43 13.64 3.11
C CYS A 68 -7.48 12.17 3.57
N LEU A 69 -7.41 11.20 2.65
CA LEU A 69 -7.31 9.79 2.99
C LEU A 69 -6.01 9.46 3.75
N THR A 70 -4.95 10.25 3.57
CA THR A 70 -3.70 10.07 4.33
C THR A 70 -3.82 10.44 5.81
N GLU A 71 -4.84 11.18 6.22
CA GLU A 71 -5.11 11.47 7.63
C GLU A 71 -5.69 10.27 8.40
N LEU A 72 -6.21 9.28 7.67
CA LEU A 72 -6.97 8.19 8.23
C LEU A 72 -6.11 6.94 8.43
N THR A 73 -6.09 6.46 9.67
CA THR A 73 -5.43 5.20 10.05
C THR A 73 -6.49 4.14 10.32
N PRO A 74 -6.60 3.10 9.46
CA PRO A 74 -7.50 2.00 9.70
C PRO A 74 -6.86 0.97 10.65
N HIS A 75 -7.65 0.45 11.59
CA HIS A 75 -7.34 -0.74 12.36
C HIS A 75 -8.42 -1.78 12.12
N PHE A 76 -8.02 -2.97 11.71
CA PHE A 76 -8.94 -4.06 11.46
C PHE A 76 -8.61 -5.28 12.34
N ASP A 77 -9.55 -5.65 13.17
CA ASP A 77 -9.48 -6.88 13.97
C ASP A 77 -10.16 -8.01 13.21
N GLU A 78 -9.35 -9.00 12.79
CA GLU A 78 -9.84 -10.14 12.01
C GLU A 78 -10.76 -11.06 12.81
N THR A 79 -10.57 -11.17 14.12
CA THR A 79 -11.36 -12.05 14.98
C THR A 79 -12.77 -11.51 15.18
N SER A 80 -12.89 -10.24 15.53
CA SER A 80 -14.18 -9.59 15.74
C SER A 80 -14.78 -9.02 14.46
N ARG A 81 -14.01 -8.95 13.38
CA ARG A 81 -14.39 -8.31 12.10
C ARG A 81 -14.68 -6.82 12.23
N LEU A 82 -14.09 -6.20 13.25
CA LEU A 82 -14.26 -4.79 13.58
C LEU A 82 -13.24 -3.93 12.85
N LEU A 83 -13.72 -2.97 12.07
CA LEU A 83 -12.91 -1.91 11.46
C LEU A 83 -13.08 -0.63 12.28
N THR A 84 -11.98 -0.04 12.69
CA THR A 84 -11.93 1.27 13.33
C THR A 84 -11.12 2.22 12.45
N ILE A 85 -11.66 3.40 12.18
CA ILE A 85 -10.96 4.47 11.45
C ILE A 85 -10.61 5.57 12.44
N LEU A 86 -9.32 5.85 12.56
CA LEU A 86 -8.81 6.94 13.37
C LEU A 86 -8.37 8.10 12.47
N ARG A 87 -8.61 9.33 12.89
CA ARG A 87 -7.99 10.53 12.32
C ARG A 87 -7.15 11.21 13.40
N ASN A 88 -5.84 11.33 13.16
CA ASN A 88 -4.91 11.90 14.14
C ASN A 88 -5.04 11.25 15.54
N GLY A 89 -5.24 9.92 15.58
CA GLY A 89 -5.38 9.15 16.82
C GLY A 89 -6.79 9.21 17.47
N VAL A 90 -7.74 9.98 16.93
CA VAL A 90 -9.12 10.05 17.41
C VAL A 90 -10.01 9.16 16.57
N GLU A 91 -10.85 8.34 17.22
CA GLU A 91 -11.81 7.48 16.52
C GLU A 91 -12.90 8.34 15.86
N GLU A 92 -13.05 8.17 14.53
CA GLU A 92 -14.09 8.84 13.74
C GLU A 92 -15.18 7.88 13.24
N ALA A 93 -14.84 6.61 13.05
CA ALA A 93 -15.79 5.59 12.65
C ALA A 93 -15.38 4.23 13.20
N ARG A 94 -16.37 3.44 13.56
CA ARG A 94 -16.19 2.04 14.00
C ARG A 94 -17.36 1.21 13.48
N THR A 95 -17.05 0.07 12.87
CA THR A 95 -18.08 -0.77 12.27
C THR A 95 -17.66 -2.23 12.14
N PHE A 96 -18.62 -3.15 12.24
CA PHE A 96 -18.43 -4.54 11.82
C PHE A 96 -18.60 -4.64 10.31
N VAL A 97 -17.53 -5.05 9.61
CA VAL A 97 -17.54 -5.04 8.14
C VAL A 97 -18.49 -6.05 7.51
N ASP A 98 -18.88 -7.10 8.26
CA ASP A 98 -19.79 -8.14 7.78
C ASP A 98 -21.27 -7.84 8.14
N ASP A 99 -21.55 -6.76 8.87
CA ASP A 99 -22.91 -6.33 9.19
C ASP A 99 -23.39 -5.33 8.10
N PRO A 100 -24.53 -5.57 7.45
CA PRO A 100 -25.11 -4.64 6.47
C PRO A 100 -25.31 -3.21 7.00
N ARG A 101 -25.68 -3.04 8.27
CA ARG A 101 -25.79 -1.71 8.90
C ARG A 101 -24.42 -1.05 9.04
N GLY A 102 -23.41 -1.84 9.42
CA GLY A 102 -22.04 -1.38 9.52
C GLY A 102 -21.49 -0.93 8.17
N GLN A 103 -21.83 -1.63 7.10
CA GLN A 103 -21.46 -1.24 5.73
C GLN A 103 -22.12 0.07 5.30
N GLU A 104 -23.40 0.27 5.64
CA GLU A 104 -24.09 1.54 5.38
C GLU A 104 -23.46 2.70 6.17
N GLU A 105 -23.08 2.47 7.42
CA GLU A 105 -22.45 3.48 8.28
C GLU A 105 -21.09 3.92 7.74
N ILE A 106 -20.22 2.97 7.35
CA ILE A 106 -18.90 3.27 6.79
C ILE A 106 -19.02 3.96 5.42
N ASN A 107 -19.96 3.53 4.56
CA ASN A 107 -20.24 4.20 3.30
C ASN A 107 -20.73 5.65 3.52
N ARG A 108 -21.58 5.86 4.51
CA ARG A 108 -22.06 7.22 4.88
C ARG A 108 -20.94 8.09 5.41
N TYR A 109 -20.03 7.52 6.20
CA TYR A 109 -18.85 8.23 6.70
C TYR A 109 -17.98 8.70 5.53
N PHE A 110 -17.57 7.80 4.63
CA PHE A 110 -16.74 8.16 3.48
C PHE A 110 -17.45 9.05 2.47
N LYS A 111 -18.77 8.93 2.29
CA LYS A 111 -19.54 9.85 1.45
C LYS A 111 -19.47 11.29 1.96
N ARG A 112 -19.53 11.49 3.28
CA ARG A 112 -19.36 12.83 3.86
C ARG A 112 -17.93 13.35 3.67
N LEU A 113 -16.94 12.50 3.91
CA LEU A 113 -15.53 12.86 3.80
C LEU A 113 -15.15 13.23 2.34
N LEU A 114 -15.58 12.42 1.38
CA LEU A 114 -15.27 12.56 -0.04
C LEU A 114 -16.34 13.33 -0.84
N SER A 115 -17.17 14.12 -0.18
CA SER A 115 -18.30 14.83 -0.80
C SER A 115 -17.90 15.79 -1.93
N LYS A 116 -16.64 16.21 -1.98
CA LYS A 116 -16.10 17.06 -3.05
C LYS A 116 -15.73 16.29 -4.32
N THR A 117 -15.52 14.98 -4.22
CA THR A 117 -15.00 14.15 -5.31
C THR A 117 -16.05 13.19 -5.90
N ASP A 118 -17.00 12.74 -5.11
CA ASP A 118 -18.08 11.85 -5.55
C ASP A 118 -19.42 12.26 -4.93
N SER A 119 -20.16 13.07 -5.67
CA SER A 119 -21.31 13.77 -5.11
C SER A 119 -22.66 13.03 -5.25
N THR A 120 -22.78 12.06 -6.18
CA THR A 120 -24.11 11.53 -6.55
C THR A 120 -24.44 10.24 -5.80
N ILE A 121 -23.66 9.18 -5.99
CA ILE A 121 -23.88 7.87 -5.37
C ILE A 121 -23.06 7.73 -4.08
N GLY A 122 -21.85 8.30 -4.07
CA GLY A 122 -20.86 8.16 -3.01
C GLY A 122 -20.02 6.90 -3.16
N PRO A 123 -18.91 6.82 -2.42
CA PRO A 123 -18.01 5.67 -2.44
C PRO A 123 -18.69 4.44 -1.87
N GLN A 124 -18.28 3.27 -2.38
CA GLN A 124 -18.66 1.97 -1.86
C GLN A 124 -17.45 1.36 -1.15
N PHE A 125 -17.56 1.12 0.14
CA PHE A 125 -16.57 0.36 0.89
C PHE A 125 -16.71 -1.10 0.52
N VAL A 126 -15.63 -1.70 0.02
CA VAL A 126 -15.63 -3.05 -0.52
C VAL A 126 -14.51 -3.89 0.09
N GLN A 127 -14.74 -5.20 0.20
CA GLN A 127 -13.79 -6.16 0.76
C GLN A 127 -13.38 -7.17 -0.31
N ALA A 128 -12.08 -7.36 -0.50
CA ALA A 128 -11.54 -8.49 -1.26
C ALA A 128 -11.58 -9.76 -0.39
N LEU A 129 -11.94 -10.91 -0.97
CA LEU A 129 -11.94 -12.20 -0.27
C LEU A 129 -10.65 -12.97 -0.55
N ASP A 130 -10.36 -13.25 -1.82
CA ASP A 130 -9.26 -14.11 -2.27
C ASP A 130 -8.18 -13.35 -3.05
N PHE A 131 -8.25 -12.00 -3.07
CA PHE A 131 -7.32 -11.14 -3.77
C PHE A 131 -7.01 -9.89 -2.93
N GLN A 132 -6.22 -8.98 -3.45
CA GLN A 132 -6.01 -7.64 -2.88
C GLN A 132 -6.40 -6.57 -3.90
N PHE A 133 -6.86 -5.41 -3.45
CA PHE A 133 -7.06 -4.24 -4.29
C PHE A 133 -5.70 -3.58 -4.62
N GLY A 134 -4.76 -4.38 -5.13
CA GLY A 134 -3.44 -3.94 -5.57
C GLY A 134 -3.49 -3.03 -6.81
N ASN A 135 -2.31 -2.65 -7.32
CA ASN A 135 -2.20 -1.94 -8.59
C ASN A 135 -2.16 -2.89 -9.79
N ILE A 136 -1.80 -4.13 -9.54
CA ILE A 136 -1.83 -5.27 -10.47
C ILE A 136 -2.66 -6.39 -9.84
N GLU A 137 -3.15 -7.31 -10.65
CA GLU A 137 -4.06 -8.38 -10.21
C GLU A 137 -3.33 -9.47 -9.43
N GLU A 138 -2.06 -9.70 -9.76
CA GLU A 138 -1.24 -10.70 -9.11
C GLU A 138 -1.05 -10.41 -7.60
N PRO A 139 -0.90 -11.46 -6.77
CA PRO A 139 -0.73 -11.33 -5.32
C PRO A 139 0.69 -10.88 -4.96
N VAL A 140 1.06 -9.66 -5.34
CA VAL A 140 2.40 -9.13 -5.12
C VAL A 140 2.56 -8.45 -3.77
N ILE A 141 3.80 -8.56 -3.28
CA ILE A 141 4.29 -7.88 -2.08
C ILE A 141 5.30 -6.83 -2.54
N SER A 142 5.20 -5.60 -2.10
CA SER A 142 6.11 -4.55 -2.56
C SER A 142 7.29 -4.35 -1.60
N LEU A 143 8.50 -4.33 -2.16
CA LEU A 143 9.75 -4.09 -1.46
C LEU A 143 10.34 -2.74 -1.87
N ILE A 144 10.81 -1.97 -0.89
CA ILE A 144 11.47 -0.67 -1.08
C ILE A 144 12.86 -0.73 -0.45
N ASN A 145 13.86 -0.27 -1.20
CA ASN A 145 15.22 -0.09 -0.71
C ASN A 145 15.41 1.34 -0.17
N LEU A 146 15.69 1.46 1.13
CA LEU A 146 15.92 2.77 1.77
C LEU A 146 17.11 3.53 1.17
N ALA A 147 18.15 2.82 0.72
CA ALA A 147 19.29 3.48 0.07
C ALA A 147 18.88 4.19 -1.22
N SER A 148 17.98 3.61 -2.01
CA SER A 148 17.41 4.24 -3.21
C SER A 148 16.60 5.50 -2.86
N VAL A 149 15.80 5.43 -1.79
CA VAL A 149 15.02 6.59 -1.31
C VAL A 149 15.93 7.69 -0.77
N ARG A 150 16.99 7.34 -0.04
CA ARG A 150 17.98 8.31 0.46
C ARG A 150 18.71 9.00 -0.68
N GLN A 151 19.17 8.25 -1.68
CA GLN A 151 19.83 8.83 -2.86
C GLN A 151 18.88 9.76 -3.63
N LEU A 152 17.61 9.38 -3.78
CA LEU A 152 16.62 10.26 -4.39
C LEU A 152 16.40 11.54 -3.57
N SER A 153 16.34 11.44 -2.23
CA SER A 153 16.26 12.60 -1.32
C SER A 153 17.43 13.55 -1.48
N GLU A 154 18.65 13.01 -1.54
CA GLU A 154 19.88 13.79 -1.77
C GLU A 154 19.86 14.48 -3.13
N THR A 155 19.48 13.76 -4.19
CA THR A 155 19.40 14.31 -5.56
C THR A 155 18.40 15.46 -5.65
N ILE A 156 17.28 15.39 -4.94
CA ILE A 156 16.24 16.43 -4.94
C ILE A 156 16.57 17.56 -3.96
N GLY A 157 17.44 17.31 -2.96
CA GLY A 157 17.73 18.23 -1.87
C GLY A 157 16.58 18.39 -0.87
N LYS A 158 15.69 17.40 -0.77
CA LYS A 158 14.55 17.38 0.15
C LYS A 158 14.37 16.01 0.76
N HIS A 159 13.98 15.96 2.01
CA HIS A 159 13.64 14.71 2.67
C HIS A 159 12.42 14.03 2.00
N ILE A 160 12.56 12.74 1.72
CA ILE A 160 11.48 11.90 1.20
C ILE A 160 11.17 10.83 2.23
N ASP A 161 9.97 10.90 2.80
CA ASP A 161 9.46 9.85 3.67
C ASP A 161 9.17 8.58 2.85
N VAL A 162 9.69 7.43 3.30
CA VAL A 162 9.49 6.14 2.65
C VAL A 162 8.01 5.72 2.61
N ALA A 163 7.19 6.17 3.54
CA ALA A 163 5.76 5.90 3.58
C ALA A 163 5.01 6.40 2.32
N ARG A 164 5.55 7.36 1.57
CA ARG A 164 5.01 7.80 0.27
C ARG A 164 4.94 6.66 -0.75
N PHE A 165 5.87 5.73 -0.68
CA PHE A 165 5.96 4.60 -1.61
C PHE A 165 5.01 3.46 -1.26
N ARG A 166 4.48 3.42 -0.03
CA ARG A 166 3.52 2.44 0.45
C ARG A 166 3.98 1.00 0.23
N GLY A 167 5.27 0.75 0.47
CA GLY A 167 5.90 -0.57 0.40
C GLY A 167 5.54 -1.44 1.60
N ASN A 168 5.51 -2.76 1.42
CA ASN A 168 5.25 -3.71 2.50
C ASN A 168 6.52 -4.06 3.27
N ILE A 169 7.62 -4.29 2.55
CA ILE A 169 8.92 -4.63 3.10
C ILE A 169 9.88 -3.48 2.78
N ILE A 170 10.37 -2.83 3.81
CA ILE A 170 11.39 -1.78 3.68
C ILE A 170 12.72 -2.39 4.11
N ILE A 171 13.71 -2.33 3.21
CA ILE A 171 15.04 -2.91 3.47
C ILE A 171 16.11 -1.84 3.61
N ASP A 172 17.18 -2.19 4.36
CA ASP A 172 18.38 -1.37 4.45
C ASP A 172 19.65 -2.25 4.22
N GLY A 173 20.77 -1.59 3.88
CA GLY A 173 22.06 -2.24 3.67
C GLY A 173 22.30 -2.80 2.26
N ALA A 174 21.41 -2.53 1.29
CA ALA A 174 21.68 -2.69 -0.14
C ALA A 174 22.28 -1.40 -0.71
N SER A 175 22.96 -1.48 -1.88
CA SER A 175 23.36 -0.29 -2.63
C SER A 175 22.11 0.42 -3.21
N PRO A 176 22.15 1.73 -3.45
CA PRO A 176 21.04 2.42 -4.11
C PRO A 176 20.72 1.79 -5.47
N TRP A 177 19.45 1.55 -5.73
CA TRP A 177 18.88 0.97 -6.96
C TRP A 177 19.26 -0.49 -7.22
N GLU A 178 20.00 -1.15 -6.33
CA GLU A 178 20.42 -2.56 -6.47
C GLU A 178 19.21 -3.50 -6.59
N GLU A 179 18.09 -3.17 -5.93
CA GLU A 179 16.85 -3.95 -5.98
C GLU A 179 16.31 -4.14 -7.41
N ARG A 180 16.65 -3.27 -8.35
CA ARG A 180 16.21 -3.34 -9.74
C ARG A 180 16.87 -4.47 -10.50
N ASP A 181 18.10 -4.81 -10.14
CA ASP A 181 18.87 -5.92 -10.73
C ASP A 181 18.42 -7.29 -10.20
N TRP A 182 17.46 -7.31 -9.27
CA TRP A 182 16.94 -8.55 -8.69
C TRP A 182 15.74 -9.14 -9.46
N VAL A 183 15.24 -8.49 -10.49
CA VAL A 183 14.14 -9.03 -11.31
C VAL A 183 14.51 -10.41 -11.84
N ASN A 184 13.61 -11.38 -11.66
CA ASN A 184 13.77 -12.82 -11.90
C ASN A 184 14.74 -13.55 -10.95
N ARG A 185 15.22 -12.92 -9.89
CA ARG A 185 16.03 -13.57 -8.85
C ARG A 185 15.19 -13.96 -7.63
N ILE A 186 15.75 -14.83 -6.82
CA ILE A 186 15.16 -15.26 -5.56
C ILE A 186 15.67 -14.40 -4.42
N VAL A 187 14.75 -13.82 -3.67
CA VAL A 187 15.01 -13.14 -2.39
C VAL A 187 14.61 -14.09 -1.26
N THR A 188 15.54 -14.34 -0.34
CA THR A 188 15.29 -15.17 0.85
C THR A 188 15.35 -14.29 2.09
N ILE A 189 14.33 -14.40 2.94
CA ILE A 189 14.20 -13.68 4.21
C ILE A 189 13.84 -14.72 5.28
N ASN A 190 14.76 -15.05 6.19
CA ASN A 190 14.64 -16.21 7.08
C ASN A 190 14.31 -17.47 6.25
N ASP A 191 13.19 -18.15 6.55
CA ASP A 191 12.73 -19.34 5.83
C ASP A 191 11.83 -19.00 4.63
N ALA A 192 11.33 -17.76 4.53
CA ALA A 192 10.49 -17.34 3.42
C ALA A 192 11.31 -17.06 2.17
N THR A 193 10.84 -17.52 1.02
CA THR A 193 11.44 -17.22 -0.28
C THR A 193 10.47 -16.53 -1.20
N PHE A 194 11.01 -15.61 -2.01
CA PHE A 194 10.23 -14.79 -2.94
C PHE A 194 10.93 -14.76 -4.29
N ILE A 195 10.16 -14.71 -5.36
CA ILE A 195 10.68 -14.32 -6.67
C ILE A 195 10.40 -12.83 -6.90
N VAL A 196 11.39 -12.10 -7.38
CA VAL A 196 11.19 -10.71 -7.83
C VAL A 196 10.60 -10.77 -9.23
N VAL A 197 9.39 -10.20 -9.42
CA VAL A 197 8.67 -10.35 -10.69
C VAL A 197 8.73 -9.11 -11.57
N ASP A 198 8.82 -7.92 -10.98
CA ASP A 198 8.86 -6.66 -11.73
C ASP A 198 9.35 -5.49 -10.88
N GLU A 199 9.76 -4.40 -11.53
CA GLU A 199 10.02 -3.11 -10.90
C GLU A 199 8.71 -2.38 -10.60
N THR A 200 8.69 -1.62 -9.51
CA THR A 200 7.49 -0.84 -9.14
C THR A 200 7.51 0.55 -9.76
N ILE A 201 6.66 0.78 -10.78
CA ILE A 201 6.45 2.12 -11.36
C ILE A 201 5.72 3.03 -10.38
N ARG A 202 6.23 4.25 -10.18
CA ARG A 202 5.64 5.24 -9.28
C ARG A 202 4.65 6.15 -10.00
N CYS A 203 3.57 6.48 -9.33
CA CYS A 203 2.49 7.30 -9.85
C CYS A 203 2.19 8.50 -8.95
N GLY A 204 1.20 9.30 -9.30
CA GLY A 204 0.81 10.50 -8.56
C GLY A 204 0.45 10.29 -7.08
N ALA A 205 0.27 9.05 -6.61
CA ALA A 205 0.08 8.79 -5.18
C ALA A 205 1.30 9.19 -4.33
N THR A 206 2.50 9.08 -4.88
CA THR A 206 3.75 9.47 -4.18
C THR A 206 3.95 10.99 -4.05
N LEU A 207 3.11 11.78 -4.71
CA LEU A 207 3.14 13.24 -4.57
C LEU A 207 2.66 13.69 -3.19
N VAL A 208 1.75 12.90 -2.59
CA VAL A 208 1.11 13.26 -1.33
C VAL A 208 2.05 13.01 -0.16
N ASN A 209 2.27 14.04 0.63
CA ASN A 209 2.99 13.95 1.88
C ASN A 209 2.11 13.24 2.92
N PRO A 210 2.57 12.13 3.55
CA PRO A 210 1.75 11.39 4.49
C PRO A 210 1.41 12.18 5.76
N ASP A 211 2.19 13.21 6.12
CA ASP A 211 1.97 14.00 7.33
C ASP A 211 1.17 15.28 7.08
N SER A 212 1.53 16.06 6.05
CA SER A 212 0.84 17.32 5.73
C SER A 212 -0.39 17.13 4.83
N CYS A 213 -0.56 15.94 4.21
CA CYS A 213 -1.61 15.66 3.23
C CYS A 213 -1.53 16.52 1.95
N GLU A 214 -0.41 17.21 1.74
CA GLU A 214 -0.20 18.09 0.58
C GLU A 214 0.54 17.36 -0.54
N ARG A 215 0.31 17.77 -1.79
CA ARG A 215 1.10 17.34 -2.96
C ARG A 215 2.34 18.22 -3.09
N ASP A 216 3.36 17.95 -2.29
CA ASP A 216 4.55 18.79 -2.14
C ASP A 216 5.76 18.36 -2.99
N LEU A 217 5.80 17.09 -3.47
CA LEU A 217 6.91 16.54 -4.25
C LEU A 217 6.40 15.71 -5.44
N ASN A 218 6.88 16.01 -6.64
CA ASN A 218 6.56 15.21 -7.82
C ASN A 218 7.60 14.09 -8.03
N ILE A 219 7.54 13.04 -7.20
CA ILE A 219 8.48 11.92 -7.22
C ILE A 219 8.61 11.28 -8.61
N PRO A 220 7.53 10.92 -9.36
CA PRO A 220 7.67 10.35 -10.70
C PRO A 220 8.42 11.25 -11.68
N LYS A 221 8.16 12.56 -11.63
CA LYS A 221 8.87 13.54 -12.47
C LYS A 221 10.36 13.60 -12.12
N PHE A 222 10.71 13.64 -10.84
CA PHE A 222 12.10 13.66 -10.41
C PHE A 222 12.85 12.38 -10.80
N LEU A 223 12.22 11.20 -10.64
CA LEU A 223 12.78 9.93 -11.11
C LEU A 223 13.04 9.95 -12.61
N GLN A 224 12.05 10.39 -13.41
CA GLN A 224 12.19 10.48 -14.86
C GLN A 224 13.31 11.45 -15.29
N GLN A 225 13.41 12.61 -14.62
CA GLN A 225 14.38 13.64 -14.98
C GLN A 225 15.82 13.27 -14.60
N ASN A 226 16.04 12.61 -13.47
CA ASN A 226 17.38 12.34 -12.94
C ASN A 226 17.90 10.94 -13.27
N TYR A 227 16.98 9.95 -13.48
CA TYR A 227 17.36 8.55 -13.69
C TYR A 227 16.82 7.96 -15.01
N GLY A 228 16.00 8.70 -15.78
CA GLY A 228 15.43 8.24 -17.04
C GLY A 228 14.27 7.24 -16.91
N HIS A 229 13.78 7.01 -15.69
CA HIS A 229 12.68 6.08 -15.42
C HIS A 229 11.80 6.58 -14.26
N MET A 230 10.67 5.89 -13.99
CA MET A 230 9.80 6.17 -12.86
C MET A 230 9.73 5.02 -11.83
N PHE A 231 10.72 4.12 -11.84
CA PHE A 231 10.75 2.97 -10.94
C PHE A 231 11.44 3.30 -9.61
N CYS A 232 10.94 2.71 -8.51
CA CYS A 232 11.57 2.71 -7.20
C CYS A 232 10.99 1.54 -6.39
N GLY A 233 11.83 0.57 -6.03
CA GLY A 233 11.43 -0.71 -5.44
C GLY A 233 10.91 -1.72 -6.45
N VAL A 234 10.58 -2.91 -5.96
CA VAL A 234 10.20 -4.07 -6.77
C VAL A 234 8.99 -4.77 -6.20
N TYR A 235 8.37 -5.63 -7.01
CA TYR A 235 7.31 -6.55 -6.63
C TYR A 235 7.84 -7.96 -6.45
N LEU A 236 7.40 -8.60 -5.37
CA LEU A 236 7.74 -9.95 -4.98
C LEU A 236 6.49 -10.83 -5.01
N ILE A 237 6.65 -12.10 -5.39
CA ILE A 237 5.64 -13.15 -5.16
C ILE A 237 6.28 -14.18 -4.23
N ALA A 238 5.61 -14.50 -3.11
CA ALA A 238 6.06 -15.52 -2.17
C ALA A 238 6.04 -16.91 -2.81
N LYS A 239 7.10 -17.68 -2.63
CA LYS A 239 7.26 -19.05 -3.12
C LYS A 239 7.35 -20.07 -2.03
N GLN A 240 7.84 -19.69 -0.86
CA GLN A 240 7.91 -20.51 0.34
C GLN A 240 7.40 -19.74 1.54
N GLU A 241 6.67 -20.42 2.41
CA GLU A 241 6.19 -19.87 3.67
C GLU A 241 7.32 -19.56 4.65
N GLY A 242 7.07 -18.67 5.58
CA GLY A 242 7.97 -18.30 6.66
C GLY A 242 7.45 -17.10 7.44
N ILE A 243 8.08 -16.83 8.57
CA ILE A 243 7.80 -15.62 9.36
C ILE A 243 8.93 -14.62 9.10
N ILE A 244 8.56 -13.42 8.71
CA ILE A 244 9.47 -12.29 8.52
C ILE A 244 9.22 -11.22 9.59
N SER A 245 10.29 -10.57 10.05
CA SER A 245 10.25 -9.52 11.07
C SER A 245 11.31 -8.45 10.78
N PRO A 246 11.23 -7.26 11.36
CA PRO A 246 12.35 -6.31 11.35
C PRO A 246 13.65 -6.99 11.81
N ASP A 247 14.78 -6.50 11.31
CA ASP A 247 16.13 -7.04 11.47
C ASP A 247 16.40 -8.41 10.82
N ALA A 248 15.38 -9.07 10.23
CA ALA A 248 15.60 -10.32 9.50
C ALA A 248 16.60 -10.11 8.34
N SER A 249 17.55 -11.04 8.23
CA SER A 249 18.58 -11.02 7.18
C SER A 249 17.99 -11.34 5.82
N ILE A 250 18.51 -10.68 4.80
CA ILE A 250 18.08 -10.83 3.42
C ILE A 250 19.26 -11.29 2.57
N SER A 251 19.03 -12.30 1.75
CA SER A 251 19.97 -12.73 0.71
C SER A 251 19.27 -12.79 -0.65
N VAL A 252 20.05 -12.58 -1.71
CA VAL A 252 19.58 -12.64 -3.10
C VAL A 252 20.42 -13.64 -3.85
N SER A 253 19.77 -14.56 -4.53
CA SER A 253 20.42 -15.58 -5.35
C SER A 253 19.86 -15.62 -6.77
N ASN A 254 20.63 -16.17 -7.67
CA ASN A 254 20.20 -16.37 -9.07
C ASN A 254 19.15 -17.46 -9.17
#